data_c25558500f9eed63c94fcf7a1677d7d6
#
_entry.id   c25558500f9eed63c94fcf7a1677d7d6
#
_cell.length_a   1.000
_cell.length_b   1.000
_cell.length_c   1.000
_cell.angle_alpha   90.00
_cell.angle_beta   90.00
_cell.angle_gamma   90.00
#
_symmetry.space_group_name_H-M   'P 1'
#
loop_
_entity.id
_entity.type
_entity.pdbx_description
1 polymer ?
#
loop_
_entity_poly.entity_id
_entity_poly.type
_entity_poly.pdbx_seq_one_letter_code
_entity_poly.pdbx_strand_id
1 'polypeptide(L)'
;MPRKSNRNTRGRIISAAWKLFYEQGYDGTTVEDIVFESGTSKGSFYHYFDGKDALMGTLAYVFDEKYEELNQTLDPDQNAVDKLIYINHELFAMIESSVSIDLLTRLLSTQLVARGEKHLLDRSRFYFRLLRQIAGY
;
A
#
# COMPACT_ATOMS: atom_id res chain seq x y z
N MET A 1 -17.19 10.70 21.41
CA MET A 1 -16.50 10.37 20.19
C MET A 1 -15.61 9.18 20.41
N PRO A 2 -15.90 8.10 19.74
CA PRO A 2 -14.95 7.04 19.79
C PRO A 2 -13.63 7.61 19.28
N ARG A 3 -12.65 7.51 20.09
CA ARG A 3 -11.30 7.70 19.65
C ARG A 3 -11.07 6.72 18.53
N LYS A 4 -11.13 7.21 17.31
CA LYS A 4 -10.43 6.50 16.26
C LYS A 4 -9.01 6.41 16.76
N SER A 5 -8.70 5.26 17.29
CA SER A 5 -7.49 5.06 18.03
C SER A 5 -6.28 5.44 17.21
N ASN A 6 -5.22 5.85 17.88
CA ASN A 6 -3.88 6.03 17.32
C ASN A 6 -3.45 4.84 16.43
N ARG A 7 -4.08 3.68 16.57
CA ARG A 7 -3.83 2.51 15.73
C ARG A 7 -4.05 2.75 14.25
N ASN A 8 -4.95 3.66 13.88
CA ASN A 8 -5.23 3.93 12.48
C ASN A 8 -4.60 5.22 11.96
N THR A 9 -3.94 5.99 12.82
CA THR A 9 -3.32 7.26 12.41
C THR A 9 -2.26 7.02 11.34
N ARG A 10 -1.39 6.03 11.55
CA ARG A 10 -0.36 5.68 10.57
C ARG A 10 -0.99 5.27 9.23
N GLY A 11 -2.01 4.43 9.24
CA GLY A 11 -2.73 4.01 8.04
C GLY A 11 -3.41 5.17 7.32
N ARG A 12 -4.00 6.10 8.05
CA ARG A 12 -4.63 7.30 7.48
C ARG A 12 -3.60 8.17 6.78
N ILE A 13 -2.43 8.35 7.36
CA ILE A 13 -1.34 9.10 6.75
C ILE A 13 -0.87 8.42 5.46
N ILE A 14 -0.68 7.10 5.49
CA ILE A 14 -0.26 6.33 4.31
C ILE A 14 -1.29 6.46 3.19
N SER A 15 -2.56 6.25 3.48
CA SER A 15 -3.63 6.32 2.50
C SER A 15 -3.75 7.72 1.89
N ALA A 16 -3.67 8.76 2.71
CA ALA A 16 -3.71 10.14 2.25
C ALA A 16 -2.51 10.46 1.35
N ALA A 17 -1.32 10.01 1.73
CA ALA A 17 -0.11 10.24 0.97
C ALA A 17 -0.21 9.61 -0.43
N TRP A 18 -0.60 8.35 -0.52
CA TRP A 18 -0.69 7.66 -1.80
C TRP A 18 -1.78 8.21 -2.70
N LYS A 19 -2.90 8.65 -2.12
CA LYS A 19 -3.94 9.37 -2.85
C LYS A 19 -3.38 10.64 -3.50
N LEU A 20 -2.67 11.45 -2.73
CA LEU A 20 -2.09 12.70 -3.21
C LEU A 20 -0.96 12.47 -4.22
N PHE A 21 -0.12 11.45 -3.99
CA PHE A 21 0.92 11.09 -4.96
C PHE A 21 0.34 10.72 -6.32
N TYR A 22 -0.81 10.06 -6.33
CA TYR A 22 -1.51 9.73 -7.56
C TYR A 22 -2.13 10.98 -8.22
N GLU A 23 -2.83 11.81 -7.41
CA GLU A 23 -3.60 12.94 -7.94
C GLU A 23 -2.71 14.11 -8.39
N GLN A 24 -1.66 14.40 -7.67
CA GLN A 24 -0.83 15.58 -7.91
C GLN A 24 0.67 15.28 -8.06
N GLY A 25 1.03 14.02 -8.06
CA GLY A 25 2.41 13.58 -8.20
C GLY A 25 3.19 13.61 -6.90
N TYR A 26 4.27 12.83 -6.85
CA TYR A 26 5.13 12.76 -5.67
C TYR A 26 5.79 14.10 -5.38
N ASP A 27 6.42 14.71 -6.39
CA ASP A 27 7.11 16.00 -6.22
C ASP A 27 6.15 17.15 -5.92
N GLY A 28 4.90 17.03 -6.39
CA GLY A 28 3.85 18.03 -6.15
C GLY A 28 3.12 17.88 -4.82
N THR A 29 3.51 16.92 -3.99
CA THR A 29 2.88 16.66 -2.69
C THR A 29 3.81 17.02 -1.56
N THR A 30 3.33 17.84 -0.62
CA THR A 30 4.08 18.23 0.57
C THR A 30 3.60 17.46 1.80
N VAL A 31 4.41 17.47 2.86
CA VAL A 31 4.00 16.91 4.16
C VAL A 31 2.74 17.61 4.67
N GLU A 32 2.65 18.93 4.50
CA GLU A 32 1.49 19.72 4.88
C GLU A 32 0.21 19.26 4.17
N ASP A 33 0.31 18.95 2.87
CA ASP A 33 -0.80 18.41 2.10
C ASP A 33 -1.29 17.08 2.69
N ILE A 34 -0.35 16.21 3.03
CA ILE A 34 -0.66 14.89 3.59
C ILE A 34 -1.31 15.02 4.97
N VAL A 35 -0.77 15.89 5.81
CA VAL A 35 -1.33 16.17 7.14
C VAL A 35 -2.77 16.66 7.01
N PHE A 36 -3.02 17.59 6.12
CA PHE A 36 -4.37 18.12 5.87
C PHE A 36 -5.31 17.03 5.39
N GLU A 37 -4.91 16.29 4.37
CA GLU A 37 -5.75 15.23 3.75
C GLU A 37 -6.06 14.10 4.74
N SER A 38 -5.09 13.73 5.57
CA SER A 38 -5.27 12.65 6.54
C SER A 38 -6.06 13.07 7.79
N GLY A 39 -6.26 14.37 8.00
CA GLY A 39 -6.90 14.87 9.20
C GLY A 39 -6.08 14.64 10.46
N THR A 40 -4.76 14.59 10.33
CA THR A 40 -3.83 14.41 11.45
C THR A 40 -3.08 15.70 11.74
N SER A 41 -2.15 15.64 12.67
CA SER A 41 -1.27 16.76 12.98
C SER A 41 0.12 16.53 12.37
N LYS A 42 0.86 17.63 12.21
CA LYS A 42 2.25 17.57 11.78
C LYS A 42 3.11 16.74 12.74
N GLY A 43 2.85 16.89 14.05
CA GLY A 43 3.51 16.09 15.07
C GLY A 43 3.25 14.59 14.92
N SER A 44 2.01 14.22 14.63
CA SER A 44 1.66 12.83 14.35
C SER A 44 2.38 12.30 13.12
N PHE A 45 2.45 13.10 12.06
CA PHE A 45 3.18 12.69 10.87
C PHE A 45 4.65 12.36 11.20
N TYR A 46 5.35 13.30 11.85
CA TYR A 46 6.78 13.10 12.16
C TYR A 46 7.03 12.08 13.27
N HIS A 47 5.99 11.71 14.01
CA HIS A 47 6.09 10.56 14.93
C HIS A 47 6.28 9.25 14.15
N TYR A 48 5.64 9.11 13.00
CA TYR A 48 5.67 7.86 12.20
C TYR A 48 6.67 7.91 11.05
N PHE A 49 6.93 9.07 10.47
CA PHE A 49 7.72 9.19 9.25
C PHE A 49 8.68 10.37 9.36
N ASP A 50 9.92 10.16 8.94
CA ASP A 50 10.94 11.22 8.94
C ASP A 50 10.66 12.29 7.88
N GLY A 51 9.95 11.94 6.86
CA GLY A 51 9.58 12.83 5.77
C GLY A 51 8.83 12.08 4.68
N LYS A 52 8.57 12.79 3.60
CA LYS A 52 7.82 12.26 2.46
C LYS A 52 8.48 11.01 1.85
N ASP A 53 9.81 10.99 1.82
CA ASP A 53 10.56 9.87 1.22
C ASP A 53 10.33 8.55 1.98
N ALA A 54 10.12 8.62 3.28
CA ALA A 54 9.84 7.43 4.09
C ALA A 54 8.54 6.74 3.68
N LEU A 55 7.62 7.49 3.06
CA LEU A 55 6.34 6.94 2.59
C LEU A 55 6.49 6.05 1.35
N MET A 56 7.56 6.21 0.59
CA MET A 56 7.77 5.36 -0.60
C MET A 56 7.85 3.88 -0.25
N GLY A 57 8.38 3.55 0.92
CA GLY A 57 8.44 2.17 1.40
C GLY A 57 7.10 1.60 1.85
N THR A 58 6.06 2.42 1.96
CA THR A 58 4.76 1.99 2.48
C THR A 58 3.80 1.46 1.42
N LEU A 59 4.19 1.44 0.15
CA LEU A 59 3.32 0.89 -0.90
C LEU A 59 2.95 -0.58 -0.61
N ALA A 60 3.86 -1.31 -0.02
CA ALA A 60 3.61 -2.67 0.43
C ALA A 60 2.41 -2.76 1.39
N TYR A 61 2.27 -1.79 2.28
CA TYR A 61 1.13 -1.72 3.19
C TYR A 61 -0.19 -1.56 2.42
N VAL A 62 -0.21 -0.69 1.42
CA VAL A 62 -1.41 -0.48 0.57
C VAL A 62 -1.79 -1.77 -0.15
N PHE A 63 -0.82 -2.48 -0.69
CA PHE A 63 -1.05 -3.76 -1.35
C PHE A 63 -1.56 -4.81 -0.36
N ASP A 64 -0.98 -4.88 0.83
CA ASP A 64 -1.38 -5.85 1.84
C ASP A 64 -2.84 -5.63 2.28
N GLU A 65 -3.26 -4.36 2.44
CA GLU A 65 -4.66 -4.04 2.72
C GLU A 65 -5.58 -4.54 1.60
N LYS A 66 -5.18 -4.33 0.35
CA LYS A 66 -5.97 -4.77 -0.79
C LYS A 66 -6.10 -6.30 -0.84
N TYR A 67 -5.00 -7.00 -0.61
CA TYR A 67 -5.04 -8.48 -0.58
C TYR A 67 -5.92 -9.01 0.54
N GLU A 68 -5.89 -8.36 1.69
CA GLU A 68 -6.71 -8.74 2.82
C GLU A 68 -8.20 -8.55 2.50
N GLU A 69 -8.55 -7.42 1.89
CA GLU A 69 -9.89 -7.15 1.38
C GLU A 69 -10.32 -8.21 0.37
N LEU A 70 -9.47 -8.51 -0.61
CA LEU A 70 -9.76 -9.50 -1.64
C LEU A 70 -9.94 -10.89 -1.06
N ASN A 71 -9.17 -11.25 -0.05
CA ASN A 71 -9.31 -12.54 0.62
C ASN A 71 -10.71 -12.70 1.24
N GLN A 72 -11.28 -11.62 1.76
CA GLN A 72 -12.62 -11.65 2.34
C GLN A 72 -13.72 -11.79 1.28
N THR A 73 -13.44 -11.35 0.05
CA THR A 73 -14.42 -11.39 -1.05
C THR A 73 -14.24 -12.59 -1.98
N LEU A 74 -13.22 -13.40 -1.77
CA LEU A 74 -13.00 -14.61 -2.58
C LEU A 74 -14.15 -15.59 -2.39
N ASP A 75 -14.65 -16.11 -3.50
CA ASP A 75 -15.62 -17.20 -3.48
C ASP A 75 -14.91 -18.50 -3.09
N PRO A 76 -15.25 -19.11 -1.94
CA PRO A 76 -14.58 -20.33 -1.50
C PRO A 76 -14.82 -21.52 -2.43
N ASP A 77 -15.86 -21.46 -3.26
CA ASP A 77 -16.19 -22.56 -4.19
C ASP A 77 -15.46 -22.46 -5.52
N GLN A 78 -14.79 -21.33 -5.80
CA GLN A 78 -13.96 -21.21 -7.01
C GLN A 78 -12.72 -22.08 -6.92
N ASN A 79 -12.27 -22.57 -8.07
CA ASN A 79 -10.99 -23.28 -8.15
C ASN A 79 -9.81 -22.30 -7.98
N ALA A 80 -8.63 -22.87 -7.75
CA ALA A 80 -7.43 -22.06 -7.47
C ALA A 80 -7.06 -21.14 -8.62
N VAL A 81 -7.22 -21.56 -9.86
CA VAL A 81 -6.89 -20.76 -11.04
C VAL A 81 -7.78 -19.53 -11.13
N ASP A 82 -9.09 -19.72 -10.94
CA ASP A 82 -10.04 -18.59 -10.99
C ASP A 82 -9.80 -17.60 -9.85
N LYS A 83 -9.44 -18.08 -8.66
CA LYS A 83 -9.05 -17.22 -7.54
C LYS A 83 -7.83 -16.40 -7.87
N LEU A 84 -6.80 -17.00 -8.47
CA LEU A 84 -5.58 -16.29 -8.87
C LEU A 84 -5.86 -15.23 -9.94
N ILE A 85 -6.69 -15.56 -10.94
CA ILE A 85 -7.10 -14.61 -11.97
C ILE A 85 -7.82 -13.42 -11.34
N TYR A 86 -8.76 -13.67 -10.44
CA TYR A 86 -9.52 -12.63 -9.75
C TYR A 86 -8.60 -11.70 -8.95
N ILE A 87 -7.71 -12.26 -8.15
CA ILE A 87 -6.80 -11.46 -7.31
C ILE A 87 -5.89 -10.58 -8.17
N ASN A 88 -5.31 -11.16 -9.22
CA ASN A 88 -4.41 -10.39 -10.08
C ASN A 88 -5.14 -9.33 -10.88
N HIS A 89 -6.34 -9.62 -11.37
CA HIS A 89 -7.16 -8.63 -12.06
C HIS A 89 -7.47 -7.43 -11.15
N GLU A 90 -7.90 -7.68 -9.93
CA GLU A 90 -8.21 -6.62 -8.97
C GLU A 90 -6.97 -5.83 -8.55
N LEU A 91 -5.84 -6.51 -8.41
CA LEU A 91 -4.57 -5.86 -8.09
C LEU A 91 -4.14 -4.91 -9.22
N PHE A 92 -4.19 -5.36 -10.46
CA PHE A 92 -3.81 -4.53 -11.59
C PHE A 92 -4.76 -3.35 -11.77
N ALA A 93 -6.05 -3.54 -11.52
CA ALA A 93 -7.02 -2.45 -11.52
C ALA A 93 -6.68 -1.40 -10.46
N MET A 94 -6.28 -1.83 -9.27
CA MET A 94 -5.84 -0.92 -8.22
C MET A 94 -4.57 -0.16 -8.63
N ILE A 95 -3.60 -0.84 -9.20
CA ILE A 95 -2.36 -0.22 -9.66
C ILE A 95 -2.66 0.87 -10.70
N GLU A 96 -3.50 0.56 -11.68
CA GLU A 96 -3.88 1.53 -12.71
C GLU A 96 -4.58 2.76 -12.12
N SER A 97 -5.39 2.58 -11.09
CA SER A 97 -6.18 3.66 -10.50
C SER A 97 -5.48 4.39 -9.36
N SER A 98 -4.39 3.85 -8.81
CA SER A 98 -3.81 4.36 -7.57
C SER A 98 -2.31 4.65 -7.67
N VAL A 99 -1.62 4.12 -8.67
CA VAL A 99 -0.17 4.26 -8.80
C VAL A 99 0.18 4.71 -10.21
N SER A 100 0.78 5.89 -10.32
CA SER A 100 1.27 6.37 -11.62
C SER A 100 2.52 5.61 -12.05
N ILE A 101 2.81 5.64 -13.35
CA ILE A 101 4.02 5.01 -13.89
C ILE A 101 5.28 5.62 -13.24
N ASP A 102 5.27 6.94 -13.00
CA ASP A 102 6.40 7.61 -12.35
C ASP A 102 6.64 7.08 -10.93
N LEU A 103 5.58 6.95 -10.14
CA LEU A 103 5.68 6.38 -8.79
C LEU A 103 6.14 4.93 -8.82
N LEU A 104 5.62 4.14 -9.75
CA LEU A 104 6.02 2.75 -9.91
C LEU A 104 7.51 2.64 -10.27
N THR A 105 7.98 3.50 -11.16
CA THR A 105 9.39 3.55 -11.54
C THR A 105 10.28 3.91 -10.35
N ARG A 106 9.89 4.90 -9.56
CA ARG A 106 10.63 5.30 -8.35
C ARG A 106 10.68 4.15 -7.34
N LEU A 107 9.55 3.49 -7.12
CA LEU A 107 9.47 2.36 -6.20
C LEU A 107 10.37 1.21 -6.65
N LEU A 108 10.31 0.82 -7.90
CA LEU A 108 11.14 -0.25 -8.44
C LEU A 108 12.63 0.10 -8.32
N SER A 109 12.99 1.35 -8.56
CA SER A 109 14.36 1.81 -8.38
C SER A 109 14.82 1.63 -6.93
N THR A 110 13.99 1.97 -5.95
CA THR A 110 14.34 1.78 -4.53
C THR A 110 14.48 0.30 -4.16
N GLN A 111 13.70 -0.59 -4.78
CA GLN A 111 13.80 -2.02 -4.53
C GLN A 111 15.06 -2.65 -5.13
N LEU A 112 15.61 -2.04 -6.17
CA LEU A 112 16.84 -2.51 -6.82
C LEU A 112 18.11 -2.04 -6.12
N VAL A 113 18.05 -0.99 -5.32
CA VAL A 113 19.19 -0.48 -4.55
C VAL A 113 19.43 -1.39 -3.34
N ALA A 114 20.68 -1.79 -3.14
CA ALA A 114 21.06 -2.74 -2.09
C ALA A 114 20.75 -2.30 -0.67
N ARG A 115 20.55 -1.01 -0.44
CA ARG A 115 20.26 -0.42 0.88
C ARG A 115 18.77 -0.24 1.16
N GLY A 116 17.90 -0.43 0.16
CA GLY A 116 16.47 -0.27 0.32
C GLY A 116 15.82 -1.49 0.97
N GLU A 117 14.72 -1.28 1.68
CA GLU A 117 13.92 -2.39 2.16
C GLU A 117 13.26 -3.09 0.97
N LYS A 118 13.48 -4.39 0.87
CA LYS A 118 13.00 -5.17 -0.29
C LYS A 118 11.64 -5.79 -0.01
N HIS A 119 10.66 -4.95 0.22
CA HIS A 119 9.31 -5.38 0.58
C HIS A 119 8.62 -6.23 -0.49
N LEU A 120 8.91 -5.97 -1.77
CA LEU A 120 8.23 -6.70 -2.84
C LEU A 120 8.61 -8.18 -2.91
N LEU A 121 9.79 -8.53 -2.41
CA LEU A 121 10.31 -9.89 -2.44
C LEU A 121 10.19 -10.60 -1.08
N ASP A 122 9.64 -9.95 -0.09
CA ASP A 122 9.47 -10.54 1.24
C ASP A 122 8.35 -11.59 1.22
N ARG A 123 8.74 -12.84 1.39
CA ARG A 123 7.83 -13.97 1.34
C ARG A 123 6.90 -14.06 2.55
N SER A 124 7.17 -13.31 3.61
CA SER A 124 6.27 -13.24 4.77
C SER A 124 5.06 -12.36 4.51
N ARG A 125 5.08 -11.55 3.46
CA ARG A 125 3.98 -10.64 3.15
C ARG A 125 2.70 -11.40 2.83
N PHE A 126 1.58 -10.72 3.07
CA PHE A 126 0.24 -11.30 2.93
C PHE A 126 0.00 -11.88 1.52
N TYR A 127 0.53 -11.25 0.47
CA TYR A 127 0.38 -11.75 -0.90
C TYR A 127 0.91 -13.18 -1.04
N PHE A 128 2.14 -13.43 -0.59
CA PHE A 128 2.73 -14.78 -0.69
C PHE A 128 2.00 -15.79 0.18
N ARG A 129 1.55 -15.38 1.37
CA ARG A 129 0.76 -16.25 2.24
C ARG A 129 -0.57 -16.62 1.58
N LEU A 130 -1.22 -15.63 0.94
CA LEU A 130 -2.48 -15.85 0.24
C LEU A 130 -2.29 -16.79 -0.95
N LEU A 131 -1.23 -16.61 -1.74
CA LEU A 131 -0.94 -17.51 -2.86
C LEU A 131 -0.73 -18.95 -2.39
N ARG A 132 0.00 -19.15 -1.30
CA ARG A 132 0.21 -20.50 -0.74
C ARG A 132 -1.10 -21.11 -0.27
N GLN A 133 -1.93 -20.34 0.39
CA GLN A 133 -3.24 -20.80 0.85
C GLN A 133 -4.12 -21.24 -0.33
N ILE A 134 -4.17 -20.45 -1.41
CA ILE A 134 -4.94 -20.76 -2.62
C ILE A 134 -4.42 -22.03 -3.28
N ALA A 135 -3.09 -22.18 -3.35
CA ALA A 135 -2.45 -23.35 -3.96
C ALA A 135 -2.52 -24.63 -3.08
N GLY A 136 -3.00 -24.52 -1.84
CA GLY A 136 -3.13 -25.69 -0.95
C GLY A 136 -1.87 -26.01 -0.14
N TYR A 137 -0.97 -25.07 0.00
CA TYR A 137 0.25 -25.25 0.80
C TYR A 137 0.12 -24.66 2.20
#